data_79d18c40e14bab9fa874e4b5216ffdcc
#
_entry.id   79d18c40e14bab9fa874e4b5216ffdcc
#
_cell.length_a   1.000
_cell.length_b   1.000
_cell.length_c   1.000
_cell.angle_alpha   90.00
_cell.angle_beta   90.00
_cell.angle_gamma   90.00
#
_symmetry.space_group_name_H-M   'P 1'
#
loop_
_entity.id
_entity.type
_entity.pdbx_description
1 polymer ?
#
loop_
_entity_poly.entity_id
_entity_poly.type
_entity_poly.pdbx_seq_one_letter_code
_entity_poly.pdbx_strand_id
1 'polypeptide(L)'
;MTFFLPRLTALLAVVLAVFGPGREAQARDITIDLTDPIVSITTGFSGTDLLLYGAVREPGDLVVVVRGPARDEIVRRKEKVFGVWVNRDELTFDKVPSYYRIASNRPLEEFMNPADADRLQIGLGNLDLRAKVSGKLLPEAPYEFRQGLVRNLQRLGLYMTEPDNV
;
A
#
# COMPACT_ATOMS: atom_id res chain seq x y z
N MET A 1 21.60 19.85 -60.26
CA MET A 1 20.38 20.00 -59.44
C MET A 1 20.00 18.64 -58.84
N THR A 2 20.88 17.98 -58.03
CA THR A 2 20.69 16.58 -57.57
C THR A 2 21.27 16.26 -56.19
N PHE A 3 21.38 17.26 -55.29
CA PHE A 3 21.95 17.06 -53.94
C PHE A 3 21.00 17.17 -52.78
N PHE A 4 19.65 17.29 -53.01
CA PHE A 4 18.66 17.47 -51.92
C PHE A 4 17.98 16.16 -51.49
N LEU A 5 18.01 15.09 -52.29
CA LEU A 5 17.32 13.83 -51.96
C LEU A 5 17.88 13.03 -50.77
N PRO A 6 19.23 12.87 -50.58
CA PRO A 6 19.74 12.05 -49.49
C PRO A 6 19.53 12.62 -48.09
N ARG A 7 19.44 13.93 -47.96
CA ARG A 7 19.20 14.58 -46.66
C ARG A 7 17.75 14.47 -46.18
N LEU A 8 16.78 14.46 -47.11
CA LEU A 8 15.37 14.31 -46.78
C LEU A 8 15.04 12.87 -46.33
N THR A 9 15.65 11.86 -46.96
CA THR A 9 15.49 10.46 -46.57
C THR A 9 16.12 10.13 -45.21
N ALA A 10 17.28 10.73 -44.90
CA ALA A 10 17.92 10.57 -43.59
C ALA A 10 17.08 11.20 -42.45
N LEU A 11 16.47 12.35 -42.68
CA LEU A 11 15.61 13.01 -41.70
C LEU A 11 14.32 12.25 -41.47
N LEU A 12 13.72 11.67 -42.51
CA LEU A 12 12.55 10.82 -42.40
C LEU A 12 12.84 9.52 -41.62
N ALA A 13 14.01 8.90 -41.82
CA ALA A 13 14.43 7.71 -41.09
C ALA A 13 14.65 7.98 -39.57
N VAL A 14 15.17 9.16 -39.21
CA VAL A 14 15.35 9.55 -37.80
C VAL A 14 13.99 9.79 -37.12
N VAL A 15 13.02 10.40 -37.82
CA VAL A 15 11.66 10.61 -37.27
C VAL A 15 10.94 9.27 -37.07
N LEU A 16 11.07 8.32 -37.98
CA LEU A 16 10.49 6.97 -37.78
C LEU A 16 11.14 6.19 -36.64
N ALA A 17 12.41 6.39 -36.34
CA ALA A 17 13.10 5.72 -35.25
C ALA A 17 12.67 6.29 -33.86
N VAL A 18 12.25 7.57 -33.80
CA VAL A 18 11.76 8.20 -32.56
C VAL A 18 10.30 7.80 -32.26
N PHE A 19 9.50 7.52 -33.32
CA PHE A 19 8.13 7.03 -33.23
C PHE A 19 8.03 5.50 -33.42
N GLY A 20 9.04 4.73 -33.06
CA GLY A 20 8.96 3.27 -33.03
C GLY A 20 7.75 2.82 -32.19
N PRO A 21 7.13 1.65 -32.51
CA PRO A 21 5.96 1.17 -31.79
C PRO A 21 6.29 1.14 -30.30
N GLY A 22 5.59 1.96 -29.54
CA GLY A 22 5.68 1.96 -28.08
C GLY A 22 5.44 0.51 -27.63
N ARG A 23 6.31 -0.01 -26.77
CA ARG A 23 6.04 -1.29 -26.09
C ARG A 23 4.74 -1.09 -25.33
N GLU A 24 3.67 -1.68 -25.84
CA GLU A 24 2.44 -1.81 -25.07
C GLU A 24 2.82 -2.58 -23.81
N ALA A 25 2.66 -1.93 -22.65
CA ALA A 25 2.74 -2.61 -21.38
C ALA A 25 1.58 -3.62 -21.39
N GLN A 26 1.88 -4.90 -21.65
CA GLN A 26 0.89 -5.95 -21.50
C GLN A 26 0.50 -6.00 -20.02
N ALA A 27 -0.66 -5.42 -19.72
CA ALA A 27 -1.31 -5.66 -18.45
C ALA A 27 -1.59 -7.16 -18.36
N ARG A 28 -1.04 -7.84 -17.36
CA ARG A 28 -1.38 -9.24 -17.10
C ARG A 28 -2.85 -9.27 -16.76
N ASP A 29 -3.63 -10.02 -17.52
CA ASP A 29 -5.07 -10.16 -17.29
C ASP A 29 -5.29 -10.92 -15.98
N ILE A 30 -5.68 -10.18 -14.96
CA ILE A 30 -6.14 -10.73 -13.68
C ILE A 30 -7.64 -10.51 -13.64
N THR A 31 -8.38 -11.58 -13.45
CA THR A 31 -9.83 -11.52 -13.18
C THR A 31 -10.04 -11.86 -11.72
N ILE A 32 -10.69 -10.97 -10.97
CA ILE A 32 -11.01 -11.17 -9.54
C ILE A 32 -12.48 -10.94 -9.31
N ASP A 33 -13.04 -11.66 -8.35
CA ASP A 33 -14.43 -11.51 -7.92
C ASP A 33 -14.57 -11.82 -6.41
N LEU A 34 -15.68 -11.41 -5.81
CA LEU A 34 -16.04 -11.66 -4.42
C LEU A 34 -17.30 -12.51 -4.35
N THR A 35 -17.36 -13.44 -3.39
CA THR A 35 -18.56 -14.26 -3.18
C THR A 35 -19.80 -13.42 -2.92
N ASP A 36 -19.65 -12.36 -2.10
CA ASP A 36 -20.70 -11.43 -1.75
C ASP A 36 -20.23 -9.99 -1.88
N PRO A 37 -20.51 -9.30 -2.97
CA PRO A 37 -20.08 -7.91 -3.17
C PRO A 37 -20.85 -6.91 -2.30
N ILE A 38 -21.95 -7.34 -1.66
CA ILE A 38 -22.80 -6.50 -0.81
C ILE A 38 -22.96 -7.15 0.55
N VAL A 39 -22.44 -6.50 1.59
CA VAL A 39 -22.62 -6.91 2.98
C VAL A 39 -23.69 -6.06 3.63
N SER A 40 -24.81 -6.69 4.03
CA SER A 40 -25.89 -6.02 4.74
C SER A 40 -25.60 -5.95 6.24
N ILE A 41 -25.46 -4.74 6.77
CA ILE A 41 -25.23 -4.49 8.20
C ILE A 41 -26.58 -4.26 8.88
N THR A 42 -26.98 -5.21 9.73
CA THR A 42 -28.18 -5.12 10.58
C THR A 42 -27.81 -4.92 12.04
N THR A 43 -28.79 -4.69 12.92
CA THR A 43 -28.57 -4.49 14.36
C THR A 43 -27.88 -5.67 15.07
N GLY A 44 -27.94 -6.87 14.51
CA GLY A 44 -27.28 -8.07 15.03
C GLY A 44 -26.01 -8.47 14.27
N PHE A 45 -25.48 -7.59 13.40
CA PHE A 45 -24.31 -7.91 12.60
C PHE A 45 -23.05 -8.02 13.47
N SER A 46 -22.40 -9.19 13.43
CA SER A 46 -21.16 -9.49 14.16
C SER A 46 -19.93 -9.69 13.24
N GLY A 47 -20.10 -9.46 11.95
CA GLY A 47 -19.09 -9.71 10.91
C GLY A 47 -19.57 -10.76 9.90
N THR A 48 -18.88 -10.85 8.77
CA THR A 48 -19.07 -11.89 7.75
C THR A 48 -17.75 -12.23 7.10
N ASP A 49 -17.60 -13.45 6.64
CA ASP A 49 -16.45 -13.89 5.86
C ASP A 49 -16.72 -13.62 4.38
N LEU A 50 -15.74 -13.00 3.71
CA LEU A 50 -15.76 -12.76 2.28
C LEU A 50 -14.63 -13.57 1.64
N LEU A 51 -14.96 -14.35 0.63
CA LEU A 51 -13.98 -15.04 -0.19
C LEU A 51 -13.70 -14.20 -1.44
N LEU A 52 -12.43 -13.74 -1.56
CA LEU A 52 -11.88 -13.19 -2.79
C LEU A 52 -11.28 -14.34 -3.60
N TYR A 53 -11.70 -14.48 -4.84
CA TYR A 53 -11.14 -15.48 -5.75
C TYR A 53 -10.85 -14.87 -7.10
N GLY A 54 -9.97 -15.51 -7.86
CA GLY A 54 -9.61 -14.99 -9.17
C GLY A 54 -8.79 -15.97 -9.99
N ALA A 55 -8.52 -15.55 -11.22
CA ALA A 55 -7.68 -16.27 -12.14
C ALA A 55 -6.64 -15.32 -12.75
N VAL A 56 -5.42 -15.80 -12.84
CA VAL A 56 -4.33 -15.14 -13.58
C VAL A 56 -4.04 -15.94 -14.83
N ARG A 57 -3.84 -15.26 -15.96
CA ARG A 57 -3.57 -15.93 -17.23
C ARG A 57 -2.18 -16.55 -17.27
N GLU A 58 -1.21 -15.91 -16.62
CA GLU A 58 0.17 -16.37 -16.58
C GLU A 58 0.64 -16.52 -15.13
N PRO A 59 1.45 -17.54 -14.82
CA PRO A 59 2.06 -17.66 -13.49
C PRO A 59 2.86 -16.42 -13.14
N GLY A 60 2.76 -15.98 -11.88
CA GLY A 60 3.48 -14.81 -11.41
C GLY A 60 3.30 -14.59 -9.91
N ASP A 61 3.98 -13.55 -9.42
CA ASP A 61 3.84 -13.14 -8.03
C ASP A 61 2.53 -12.40 -7.82
N LEU A 62 1.80 -12.77 -6.79
CA LEU A 62 0.52 -12.21 -6.44
C LEU A 62 0.56 -11.61 -5.04
N VAL A 63 0.07 -10.38 -4.94
CA VAL A 63 -0.11 -9.68 -3.67
C VAL A 63 -1.52 -9.13 -3.60
N VAL A 64 -2.22 -9.46 -2.52
CA VAL A 64 -3.53 -8.90 -2.19
C VAL A 64 -3.38 -7.97 -1.01
N VAL A 65 -3.80 -6.71 -1.17
CA VAL A 65 -3.77 -5.71 -0.11
C VAL A 65 -5.19 -5.25 0.18
N VAL A 66 -5.64 -5.49 1.40
CA VAL A 66 -6.95 -5.02 1.89
C VAL A 66 -6.72 -3.83 2.81
N ARG A 67 -7.33 -2.68 2.49
CA ARG A 67 -7.26 -1.46 3.30
C ARG A 67 -8.65 -1.01 3.69
N GLY A 68 -8.84 -0.76 4.98
CA GLY A 68 -10.04 -0.11 5.48
C GLY A 68 -10.01 1.42 5.26
N PRO A 69 -11.14 2.09 5.48
CA PRO A 69 -11.22 3.55 5.36
C PRO A 69 -10.21 4.24 6.26
N ALA A 70 -9.67 5.36 5.79
CA ALA A 70 -8.69 6.14 6.52
C ALA A 70 -9.35 6.92 7.67
N ARG A 71 -8.71 6.95 8.84
CA ARG A 71 -9.12 7.72 10.02
C ARG A 71 -7.92 8.29 10.75
N ASP A 72 -8.15 9.27 11.59
CA ASP A 72 -7.11 9.80 12.46
C ASP A 72 -6.96 8.90 13.71
N GLU A 73 -5.70 8.62 14.09
CA GLU A 73 -5.36 7.80 15.25
C GLU A 73 -4.48 8.58 16.22
N ILE A 74 -4.82 8.53 17.51
CA ILE A 74 -4.07 9.24 18.56
C ILE A 74 -3.19 8.23 19.31
N VAL A 75 -1.89 8.49 19.31
CA VAL A 75 -0.91 7.70 20.07
C VAL A 75 -0.38 8.51 21.23
N ARG A 76 -0.50 7.96 22.44
CA ARG A 76 0.01 8.56 23.68
C ARG A 76 1.14 7.75 24.25
N ARG A 77 2.24 8.43 24.56
CA ARG A 77 3.34 7.85 25.31
C ARG A 77 3.10 8.01 26.80
N LYS A 78 3.14 6.90 27.54
CA LYS A 78 3.06 6.91 29.00
C LYS A 78 4.45 6.94 29.61
N GLU A 79 4.61 7.72 30.66
CA GLU A 79 5.82 7.79 31.47
C GLU A 79 5.47 7.59 32.94
N LYS A 80 6.36 6.93 33.68
CA LYS A 80 6.17 6.74 35.14
C LYS A 80 6.80 7.90 35.89
N VAL A 81 5.98 8.74 36.52
CA VAL A 81 6.42 9.88 37.35
C VAL A 81 5.99 9.62 38.79
N PHE A 82 6.94 9.60 39.71
CA PHE A 82 6.71 9.29 41.12
C PHE A 82 5.87 8.02 41.38
N GLY A 83 6.05 6.99 40.57
CA GLY A 83 5.33 5.73 40.69
C GLY A 83 3.99 5.65 39.98
N VAL A 84 3.47 6.74 39.44
CA VAL A 84 2.21 6.83 38.71
C VAL A 84 2.45 6.95 37.19
N TRP A 85 1.67 6.22 36.41
CA TRP A 85 1.72 6.31 34.94
C TRP A 85 0.91 7.54 34.47
N VAL A 86 1.59 8.49 33.81
CA VAL A 86 0.99 9.69 33.22
C VAL A 86 1.19 9.70 31.70
N ASN A 87 0.23 10.28 30.97
CA ASN A 87 0.40 10.55 29.55
C ASN A 87 1.33 11.76 29.38
N ARG A 88 2.48 11.57 28.74
CA ARG A 88 3.48 12.62 28.57
C ARG A 88 3.33 13.32 27.23
N ASP A 89 3.37 12.57 26.17
CA ASP A 89 3.35 13.08 24.82
C ASP A 89 2.20 12.46 24.03
N GLU A 90 1.64 13.25 23.11
CA GLU A 90 0.55 12.83 22.25
C GLU A 90 0.85 13.24 20.80
N LEU A 91 0.67 12.30 19.88
CA LEU A 91 0.71 12.53 18.44
C LEU A 91 -0.57 12.04 17.80
N THR A 92 -1.12 12.84 16.89
CA THR A 92 -2.22 12.42 16.01
C THR A 92 -1.65 12.00 14.68
N PHE A 93 -1.86 10.75 14.30
CA PHE A 93 -1.55 10.24 12.96
C PHE A 93 -2.74 10.49 12.04
N ASP A 94 -2.45 11.12 10.89
CA ASP A 94 -3.44 11.51 9.89
C ASP A 94 -3.66 10.37 8.89
N LYS A 95 -4.90 10.12 8.52
CA LYS A 95 -5.30 9.19 7.44
C LYS A 95 -4.73 7.77 7.60
N VAL A 96 -4.72 7.26 8.82
CA VAL A 96 -4.31 5.87 9.10
C VAL A 96 -5.38 4.91 8.58
N PRO A 97 -5.04 3.87 7.79
CA PRO A 97 -6.00 2.84 7.42
C PRO A 97 -6.59 2.18 8.67
N SER A 98 -7.91 2.10 8.78
CA SER A 98 -8.56 1.46 9.94
C SER A 98 -8.34 -0.05 10.00
N TYR A 99 -8.01 -0.65 8.87
CA TYR A 99 -7.68 -2.06 8.69
C TYR A 99 -6.61 -2.18 7.62
N TYR A 100 -5.66 -3.11 7.79
CA TYR A 100 -4.63 -3.36 6.81
C TYR A 100 -4.20 -4.83 6.84
N ARG A 101 -4.39 -5.53 5.73
CA ARG A 101 -3.97 -6.92 5.57
C ARG A 101 -3.28 -7.11 4.24
N ILE A 102 -2.19 -7.85 4.27
CA ILE A 102 -1.48 -8.32 3.08
C ILE A 102 -1.51 -9.83 3.08
N ALA A 103 -1.83 -10.38 1.93
CA ALA A 103 -1.61 -11.79 1.62
C ALA A 103 -0.82 -11.89 0.32
N SER A 104 0.09 -12.86 0.22
CA SER A 104 0.92 -13.09 -0.97
C SER A 104 1.16 -14.58 -1.16
N ASN A 105 1.45 -14.99 -2.39
CA ASN A 105 1.72 -16.39 -2.73
C ASN A 105 3.14 -16.84 -2.33
N ARG A 106 4.01 -15.91 -1.92
CA ARG A 106 5.32 -16.16 -1.31
C ARG A 106 5.80 -14.91 -0.55
N PRO A 107 6.85 -15.00 0.29
CA PRO A 107 7.37 -13.86 1.04
C PRO A 107 7.68 -12.65 0.14
N LEU A 108 7.23 -11.46 0.56
CA LEU A 108 7.37 -10.23 -0.25
C LEU A 108 8.82 -9.90 -0.56
N GLU A 109 9.72 -10.19 0.37
CA GLU A 109 11.15 -9.90 0.28
C GLU A 109 11.85 -10.65 -0.86
N GLU A 110 11.26 -11.75 -1.32
CA GLU A 110 11.83 -12.58 -2.39
C GLU A 110 11.60 -12.03 -3.79
N PHE A 111 10.55 -11.23 -4.00
CA PHE A 111 10.18 -10.76 -5.33
C PHE A 111 9.87 -9.27 -5.42
N MET A 112 9.54 -8.62 -4.30
CA MET A 112 9.14 -7.22 -4.28
C MET A 112 10.36 -6.31 -4.21
N ASN A 113 10.48 -5.39 -5.18
CA ASN A 113 11.49 -4.34 -5.10
C ASN A 113 11.13 -3.37 -3.96
N PRO A 114 12.09 -3.02 -3.06
CA PRO A 114 11.84 -2.10 -1.97
C PRO A 114 11.26 -0.74 -2.40
N ALA A 115 11.70 -0.20 -3.54
CA ALA A 115 11.18 1.06 -4.07
C ALA A 115 9.70 0.96 -4.51
N ASP A 116 9.29 -0.20 -5.04
CA ASP A 116 7.90 -0.45 -5.41
C ASP A 116 7.04 -0.72 -4.16
N ALA A 117 7.58 -1.44 -3.18
CA ALA A 117 6.92 -1.67 -1.90
C ALA A 117 6.62 -0.33 -1.18
N ASP A 118 7.56 0.60 -1.16
CA ASP A 118 7.39 1.95 -0.59
C ASP A 118 6.36 2.76 -1.39
N ARG A 119 6.53 2.84 -2.71
CA ARG A 119 5.62 3.59 -3.59
C ARG A 119 4.16 3.11 -3.51
N LEU A 120 3.96 1.80 -3.43
CA LEU A 120 2.64 1.17 -3.35
C LEU A 120 2.16 1.01 -1.90
N GLN A 121 3.00 1.38 -0.92
CA GLN A 121 2.75 1.20 0.51
C GLN A 121 2.41 -0.26 0.87
N ILE A 122 3.16 -1.19 0.30
CA ILE A 122 3.03 -2.61 0.58
C ILE A 122 4.01 -2.99 1.68
N GLY A 123 3.50 -3.54 2.77
CA GLY A 123 4.25 -3.81 3.99
C GLY A 123 3.98 -2.78 5.09
N LEU A 124 3.96 -3.22 6.33
CA LEU A 124 3.66 -2.36 7.49
C LEU A 124 4.69 -1.23 7.68
N GLY A 125 5.95 -1.47 7.27
CA GLY A 125 7.02 -0.48 7.30
C GLY A 125 6.88 0.63 6.27
N ASN A 126 6.18 0.36 5.17
CA ASN A 126 6.05 1.24 4.00
C ASN A 126 4.77 2.08 4.02
N LEU A 127 3.96 1.97 5.08
CA LEU A 127 2.77 2.80 5.23
C LEU A 127 3.12 4.28 5.41
N ASP A 128 2.47 5.18 4.66
CA ASP A 128 2.60 6.63 4.83
C ASP A 128 1.85 7.09 6.10
N LEU A 129 2.50 6.94 7.25
CA LEU A 129 1.97 7.32 8.56
C LEU A 129 2.45 8.72 8.95
N ARG A 130 1.71 9.74 8.52
CA ARG A 130 2.01 11.14 8.82
C ARG A 130 1.44 11.55 10.17
N ALA A 131 2.26 12.21 10.99
CA ALA A 131 1.88 12.66 12.32
C ALA A 131 1.72 14.16 12.41
N LYS A 132 0.81 14.61 13.29
CA LYS A 132 0.55 15.99 13.64
C LYS A 132 0.74 16.21 15.12
N VAL A 133 1.30 17.37 15.50
CA VAL A 133 1.33 17.89 16.87
C VAL A 133 0.56 19.21 16.88
N SER A 134 -0.44 19.33 17.74
CA SER A 134 -1.28 20.53 17.83
C SER A 134 -1.79 21.00 16.45
N GLY A 135 -2.18 20.06 15.60
CA GLY A 135 -2.70 20.31 14.25
C GLY A 135 -1.63 20.60 13.17
N LYS A 136 -0.36 20.76 13.54
CA LYS A 136 0.73 20.99 12.60
C LYS A 136 1.39 19.68 12.18
N LEU A 137 1.50 19.46 10.86
CA LEU A 137 2.14 18.27 10.29
C LEU A 137 3.65 18.27 10.62
N LEU A 138 4.14 17.13 11.10
CA LEU A 138 5.56 16.90 11.29
C LEU A 138 6.22 16.48 9.97
N PRO A 139 7.48 16.88 9.71
CA PRO A 139 8.24 16.41 8.54
C PRO A 139 8.34 14.89 8.52
N GLU A 140 8.56 14.28 9.68
CA GLU A 140 8.61 12.84 9.89
C GLU A 140 8.04 12.49 11.27
N ALA A 141 7.28 11.41 11.33
CA ALA A 141 6.77 10.90 12.59
C ALA A 141 7.89 10.19 13.36
N PRO A 142 8.09 10.47 14.67
CA PRO A 142 9.09 9.80 15.47
C PRO A 142 8.90 8.27 15.44
N TYR A 143 10.00 7.54 15.24
CA TYR A 143 10.00 6.09 15.07
C TYR A 143 9.24 5.34 16.17
N GLU A 144 9.44 5.72 17.43
CA GLU A 144 8.78 5.10 18.59
C GLU A 144 7.25 5.18 18.51
N PHE A 145 6.71 6.31 18.06
CA PHE A 145 5.27 6.52 17.91
C PHE A 145 4.70 5.72 16.74
N ARG A 146 5.41 5.68 15.60
CA ARG A 146 5.04 4.84 14.45
C ARG A 146 4.98 3.36 14.86
N GLN A 147 6.04 2.87 15.51
CA GLN A 147 6.10 1.49 15.98
C GLN A 147 5.02 1.19 17.03
N GLY A 148 4.74 2.15 17.92
CA GLY A 148 3.67 2.05 18.92
C GLY A 148 2.30 1.91 18.27
N LEU A 149 2.01 2.73 17.26
CA LEU A 149 0.77 2.68 16.48
C LEU A 149 0.60 1.31 15.80
N VAL A 150 1.58 0.91 14.98
CA VAL A 150 1.53 -0.35 14.22
C VAL A 150 1.35 -1.54 15.15
N ARG A 151 2.16 -1.63 16.22
CA ARG A 151 2.06 -2.71 17.21
C ARG A 151 0.71 -2.77 17.90
N ASN A 152 0.10 -1.61 18.20
CA ASN A 152 -1.22 -1.56 18.80
C ASN A 152 -2.30 -2.07 17.84
N LEU A 153 -2.24 -1.67 16.56
CA LEU A 153 -3.17 -2.12 15.53
C LEU A 153 -3.00 -3.61 15.21
N GLN A 154 -1.76 -4.13 15.24
CA GLN A 154 -1.49 -5.57 15.13
C GLN A 154 -2.09 -6.34 16.33
N ARG A 155 -1.89 -5.85 17.56
CA ARG A 155 -2.45 -6.49 18.76
C ARG A 155 -3.99 -6.52 18.75
N LEU A 156 -4.63 -5.56 18.10
CA LEU A 156 -6.08 -5.52 17.91
C LEU A 156 -6.55 -6.39 16.73
N GLY A 157 -5.64 -7.06 16.02
CA GLY A 157 -5.98 -7.86 14.83
C GLY A 157 -6.41 -7.03 13.63
N LEU A 158 -6.13 -5.73 13.64
CA LEU A 158 -6.50 -4.82 12.55
C LEU A 158 -5.40 -4.75 11.47
N TYR A 159 -4.15 -5.05 11.83
CA TYR A 159 -3.01 -5.05 10.92
C TYR A 159 -2.37 -6.43 10.89
N MET A 160 -2.32 -7.05 9.71
CA MET A 160 -1.78 -8.39 9.52
C MET A 160 -0.98 -8.49 8.23
N THR A 161 0.05 -9.33 8.25
CA THR A 161 0.81 -9.74 7.07
C THR A 161 0.88 -11.25 7.08
N GLU A 162 0.35 -11.89 6.06
CA GLU A 162 0.30 -13.34 5.94
C GLU A 162 0.95 -13.73 4.60
N PRO A 163 2.23 -14.14 4.58
CA PRO A 163 2.84 -14.75 3.42
C PRO A 163 2.24 -16.16 3.22
N ASP A 164 2.25 -16.64 1.98
CA ASP A 164 1.79 -17.98 1.58
C ASP A 164 0.27 -18.26 1.78
N ASN A 165 -0.56 -17.20 1.73
CA ASN A 165 -2.00 -17.30 1.98
C ASN A 165 -2.87 -16.86 0.77
N VAL A 166 -2.33 -16.97 -0.46
CA VAL A 166 -3.04 -16.68 -1.71
C VAL A 166 -2.94 -17.84 -2.68
#